data_72d521621e7b4ac2eb5cafcbfc89ac8f
#
_entry.id   72d521621e7b4ac2eb5cafcbfc89ac8f
#
_cell.length_a   1.000
_cell.length_b   1.000
_cell.length_c   1.000
_cell.angle_alpha   90.00
_cell.angle_beta   90.00
_cell.angle_gamma   90.00
#
_symmetry.space_group_name_H-M   'P 1'
#
loop_
_entity.id
_entity.type
_entity.pdbx_description
1 polymer ?
#
loop_
_entity_poly.entity_id
_entity_poly.type
_entity_poly.pdbx_seq_one_letter_code
_entity_poly.pdbx_strand_id
1 'polypeptide(L)'
;MCSIIFDLTSRLMQAAVCSQSVFPSNKKGPKMRHSLILRIIAISFLALGANSVTAASKTQFVSHRAVYDLELDRAKQSNIEIARGRIVYELIGSDCEGFAQNFRQIIELRGAELGSRVIDTRSTTFEEGDGSGLTFSNRTETSFSPSEQTDGRAQKLEQKVAIKTTSPTQAVIEYSEVVLFPIEHYAKLIETAVFGGKTLNAKVFDGSQDGTTLSDTFAVIGPPIKNAAFEHNILNASFDQLSRWPITISYFDYADTKSEQPEYTMFFELFENGVARNLRLDFGDFSIIGNLKALELIKTPKCDAKR
;
A
#
# COMPACT_ATOMS: atom_id res chain seq x y z
N MET A 1 2.24 0.65 -5.52
CA MET A 1 2.09 -0.81 -5.72
C MET A 1 1.02 -1.44 -4.83
N CYS A 2 0.70 -0.78 -3.72
CA CYS A 2 -0.10 -1.36 -2.65
C CYS A 2 -1.55 -1.72 -2.98
N SER A 3 -2.35 -0.84 -3.49
CA SER A 3 -3.81 -1.10 -3.60
C SER A 3 -4.30 -1.47 -5.00
N ILE A 4 -3.49 -1.29 -6.01
CA ILE A 4 -3.86 -1.60 -7.40
C ILE A 4 -4.10 -3.11 -7.62
N ILE A 5 -3.64 -3.93 -6.67
CA ILE A 5 -3.84 -5.39 -6.66
C ILE A 5 -5.26 -5.77 -6.20
N PHE A 6 -5.99 -4.82 -5.60
CA PHE A 6 -7.25 -5.03 -4.91
C PHE A 6 -8.45 -5.42 -5.81
N ASP A 7 -8.45 -5.04 -7.07
CA ASP A 7 -9.54 -5.37 -8.00
C ASP A 7 -9.76 -6.89 -8.21
N LEU A 8 -8.81 -7.71 -7.72
CA LEU A 8 -8.92 -9.17 -7.78
C LEU A 8 -9.97 -9.74 -6.81
N THR A 9 -10.15 -9.12 -5.63
CA THR A 9 -11.00 -9.68 -4.57
C THR A 9 -12.45 -9.24 -4.64
N SER A 10 -12.71 -7.98 -4.96
CA SER A 10 -14.09 -7.46 -5.03
C SER A 10 -14.93 -8.23 -6.06
N ARG A 11 -14.30 -8.82 -7.07
CA ARG A 11 -14.94 -9.57 -8.13
C ARG A 11 -15.07 -11.07 -7.86
N LEU A 12 -14.17 -11.63 -7.06
CA LEU A 12 -14.30 -13.04 -6.62
C LEU A 12 -15.36 -13.17 -5.52
N MET A 13 -15.53 -12.16 -4.66
CA MET A 13 -16.54 -12.17 -3.59
C MET A 13 -17.96 -11.86 -4.07
N GLN A 14 -18.16 -11.05 -5.10
CA GLN A 14 -19.51 -10.80 -5.65
C GLN A 14 -20.23 -12.04 -6.19
N ALA A 15 -19.49 -13.12 -6.47
CA ALA A 15 -20.08 -14.40 -6.89
C ALA A 15 -20.51 -15.31 -5.72
N ALA A 16 -20.13 -15.01 -4.47
CA ALA A 16 -20.32 -15.88 -3.32
C ALA A 16 -21.30 -15.35 -2.24
N VAL A 17 -21.76 -14.11 -2.30
CA VAL A 17 -22.65 -13.55 -1.25
C VAL A 17 -24.10 -13.59 -1.69
N CYS A 18 -24.68 -14.77 -1.60
CA CYS A 18 -26.12 -14.94 -1.42
C CYS A 18 -26.33 -15.95 -0.30
N SER A 19 -26.52 -15.49 0.92
CA SER A 19 -27.22 -16.14 2.00
C SER A 19 -26.65 -15.92 3.43
N GLN A 20 -27.56 -15.46 4.28
CA GLN A 20 -27.72 -15.64 5.74
C GLN A 20 -27.20 -14.52 6.66
N SER A 21 -28.12 -13.68 7.10
CA SER A 21 -29.08 -13.72 8.26
C SER A 21 -28.44 -13.53 9.64
N VAL A 22 -28.70 -12.33 10.18
CA VAL A 22 -29.22 -11.92 11.51
C VAL A 22 -28.87 -12.75 12.74
N PHE A 23 -28.22 -12.11 13.73
CA PHE A 23 -28.66 -12.10 15.15
C PHE A 23 -28.03 -10.95 15.95
N PRO A 24 -28.75 -10.31 16.88
CA PRO A 24 -28.27 -9.19 17.69
C PRO A 24 -27.77 -9.64 19.07
N SER A 25 -26.76 -8.97 19.62
CA SER A 25 -26.47 -9.08 21.05
C SER A 25 -26.03 -7.75 21.65
N ASN A 26 -26.81 -7.35 22.61
CA ASN A 26 -26.73 -6.19 23.49
C ASN A 26 -25.89 -6.55 24.73
N LYS A 27 -24.85 -5.78 25.11
CA LYS A 27 -24.40 -5.71 26.51
C LYS A 27 -23.66 -4.39 26.84
N LYS A 28 -24.14 -3.81 27.94
CA LYS A 28 -23.72 -2.58 28.62
C LYS A 28 -22.36 -2.75 29.31
N GLY A 29 -21.50 -1.70 29.24
CA GLY A 29 -20.26 -1.63 30.01
C GLY A 29 -20.41 -0.79 31.29
N PRO A 30 -19.52 -0.95 32.29
CA PRO A 30 -19.59 -0.20 33.56
C PRO A 30 -18.70 1.05 33.57
N LYS A 31 -19.18 2.04 34.29
CA LYS A 31 -18.53 3.32 34.63
C LYS A 31 -17.36 3.12 35.60
N MET A 32 -16.27 3.81 35.41
CA MET A 32 -15.20 3.93 36.39
C MET A 32 -14.97 5.36 36.87
N ARG A 33 -14.79 5.50 38.18
CA ARG A 33 -14.77 6.70 39.01
C ARG A 33 -13.42 7.37 39.01
N HIS A 34 -13.42 8.71 39.04
CA HIS A 34 -12.24 9.54 39.29
C HIS A 34 -11.72 9.38 40.74
N SER A 35 -10.41 9.36 40.91
CA SER A 35 -9.78 9.64 42.17
C SER A 35 -8.63 10.66 41.94
N LEU A 36 -8.76 11.79 42.63
CA LEU A 36 -7.78 12.85 42.77
C LEU A 36 -6.73 12.43 43.80
N ILE A 37 -5.44 12.56 43.51
CA ILE A 37 -4.40 12.72 44.54
C ILE A 37 -3.38 13.77 44.10
N LEU A 38 -3.03 14.60 45.07
CA LEU A 38 -2.39 15.90 45.06
C LEU A 38 -0.86 15.81 45.26
N ARG A 39 -0.12 16.65 44.57
CA ARG A 39 1.18 17.31 44.90
C ARG A 39 2.37 16.47 45.39
N ILE A 40 3.49 16.63 44.70
CA ILE A 40 4.77 17.07 45.30
C ILE A 40 5.61 17.71 44.18
N ILE A 41 6.05 18.98 44.45
CA ILE A 41 6.99 19.76 43.65
C ILE A 41 8.41 19.34 44.06
N ALA A 42 9.22 18.89 43.13
CA ALA A 42 10.66 18.81 43.28
C ALA A 42 11.34 19.53 42.13
N ILE A 43 11.94 20.66 42.41
CA ILE A 43 12.77 21.44 41.49
C ILE A 43 14.08 20.67 41.34
N SER A 44 14.39 20.22 40.17
CA SER A 44 15.70 19.65 39.81
C SER A 44 16.22 20.36 38.56
N PHE A 45 17.41 20.88 38.68
CA PHE A 45 18.23 21.62 37.74
C PHE A 45 18.22 21.04 36.34
N LEU A 46 17.85 21.86 35.36
CA LEU A 46 17.86 21.59 33.94
C LEU A 46 19.30 21.75 33.42
N ALA A 47 19.98 20.63 33.19
CA ALA A 47 21.12 20.57 32.28
C ALA A 47 20.55 20.61 30.86
N LEU A 48 20.66 21.74 30.17
CA LEU A 48 20.36 21.85 28.73
C LEU A 48 21.41 21.04 27.96
N GLY A 49 21.17 19.74 27.80
CA GLY A 49 21.80 18.97 26.73
C GLY A 49 21.17 19.42 25.42
N ALA A 50 21.94 20.11 24.60
CA ALA A 50 21.56 20.39 23.21
C ALA A 50 21.45 19.05 22.47
N ASN A 51 20.26 18.46 22.49
CA ASN A 51 19.93 17.37 21.58
C ASN A 51 19.95 17.98 20.18
N SER A 52 21.01 17.72 19.43
CA SER A 52 21.02 17.95 17.99
C SER A 52 19.89 17.09 17.40
N VAL A 53 18.76 17.72 17.12
CA VAL A 53 17.71 17.13 16.30
C VAL A 53 18.34 16.95 14.92
N THR A 54 18.87 15.80 14.65
CA THR A 54 19.24 15.40 13.29
C THR A 54 17.94 15.45 12.49
N ALA A 55 17.86 16.43 11.58
CA ALA A 55 16.76 16.49 10.63
C ALA A 55 16.71 15.13 9.93
N ALA A 56 15.56 14.45 10.01
CA ALA A 56 15.36 13.21 9.32
C ALA A 56 15.58 13.47 7.83
N SER A 57 16.51 12.74 7.22
CA SER A 57 16.70 12.79 5.78
C SER A 57 15.40 12.27 5.14
N LYS A 58 14.77 13.08 4.29
CA LYS A 58 13.59 12.66 3.55
C LYS A 58 13.94 11.41 2.72
N THR A 59 13.03 10.43 2.70
CA THR A 59 13.22 9.19 1.92
C THR A 59 13.49 9.54 0.46
N GLN A 60 14.62 9.04 -0.09
CA GLN A 60 14.97 9.23 -1.49
C GLN A 60 14.59 7.98 -2.28
N PHE A 61 13.48 8.05 -2.99
CA PHE A 61 13.08 6.99 -3.90
C PHE A 61 13.99 6.96 -5.14
N VAL A 62 14.36 5.75 -5.54
CA VAL A 62 15.08 5.53 -6.80
C VAL A 62 14.08 5.22 -7.90
N SER A 63 14.23 5.91 -9.06
CA SER A 63 13.44 5.56 -10.23
C SER A 63 13.86 4.19 -10.73
N HIS A 64 12.88 3.30 -10.92
CA HIS A 64 13.15 1.92 -11.29
C HIS A 64 11.97 1.26 -11.99
N ARG A 65 12.28 0.18 -12.71
CA ARG A 65 11.31 -0.77 -13.26
C ARG A 65 11.57 -2.14 -12.68
N ALA A 66 10.56 -2.72 -12.04
CA ALA A 66 10.62 -4.04 -11.43
C ALA A 66 9.61 -4.98 -12.10
N VAL A 67 10.04 -6.22 -12.34
CA VAL A 67 9.20 -7.28 -12.90
C VAL A 67 9.13 -8.43 -11.91
N TYR A 68 7.90 -8.87 -11.60
CA TYR A 68 7.66 -10.00 -10.70
C TYR A 68 6.88 -11.06 -11.43
N ASP A 69 7.35 -12.31 -11.35
CA ASP A 69 6.56 -13.47 -11.76
C ASP A 69 5.66 -13.87 -10.60
N LEU A 70 4.38 -14.13 -10.91
CA LEU A 70 3.34 -14.48 -9.93
C LEU A 70 3.02 -15.98 -10.00
N GLU A 71 2.90 -16.57 -8.82
CA GLU A 71 2.50 -17.98 -8.68
C GLU A 71 1.63 -18.20 -7.43
N LEU A 72 0.83 -19.27 -7.45
CA LEU A 72 0.03 -19.68 -6.30
C LEU A 72 0.94 -20.10 -5.14
N ASP A 73 0.69 -19.56 -3.95
CA ASP A 73 1.32 -20.03 -2.71
C ASP A 73 0.75 -21.41 -2.32
N ARG A 74 1.49 -22.46 -2.65
CA ARG A 74 1.07 -23.82 -2.37
C ARG A 74 1.18 -24.25 -0.91
N ALA A 75 1.79 -23.40 -0.06
CA ALA A 75 1.82 -23.66 1.38
C ALA A 75 0.45 -23.39 2.04
N LYS A 76 -0.44 -22.68 1.36
CA LYS A 76 -1.81 -22.41 1.80
C LYS A 76 -2.81 -23.30 1.05
N GLN A 77 -3.69 -23.99 1.79
CA GLN A 77 -4.83 -24.68 1.17
C GLN A 77 -5.75 -23.65 0.51
N SER A 78 -6.22 -23.96 -0.68
CA SER A 78 -7.01 -23.05 -1.50
C SER A 78 -7.88 -23.81 -2.48
N ASN A 79 -9.05 -23.23 -2.81
CA ASN A 79 -9.90 -23.68 -3.91
C ASN A 79 -9.38 -23.20 -5.28
N ILE A 80 -8.32 -22.37 -5.29
CA ILE A 80 -7.60 -21.97 -6.49
C ILE A 80 -6.54 -23.03 -6.79
N GLU A 81 -6.61 -23.62 -7.99
CA GLU A 81 -5.69 -24.65 -8.47
C GLU A 81 -4.46 -24.05 -9.15
N ILE A 82 -4.66 -22.93 -9.86
CA ILE A 82 -3.63 -22.19 -10.60
C ILE A 82 -3.81 -20.70 -10.33
N ALA A 83 -2.71 -20.07 -9.94
CA ALA A 83 -2.52 -18.62 -10.07
C ALA A 83 -1.15 -18.44 -10.72
N ARG A 84 -1.09 -17.83 -11.89
CA ARG A 84 0.16 -17.51 -12.58
C ARG A 84 0.05 -16.24 -13.35
N GLY A 85 1.10 -15.45 -13.33
CA GLY A 85 1.05 -14.15 -13.99
C GLY A 85 2.32 -13.35 -13.84
N ARG A 86 2.18 -12.06 -14.06
CA ARG A 86 3.30 -11.11 -13.98
C ARG A 86 2.83 -9.74 -13.54
N ILE A 87 3.63 -9.10 -12.70
CA ILE A 87 3.55 -7.68 -12.42
C ILE A 87 4.73 -6.98 -13.08
N VAL A 88 4.46 -5.86 -13.74
CA VAL A 88 5.44 -4.86 -14.13
C VAL A 88 5.11 -3.57 -13.39
N TYR A 89 6.03 -3.09 -12.61
CA TYR A 89 5.92 -1.83 -11.87
C TYR A 89 7.06 -0.89 -12.27
N GLU A 90 6.71 0.35 -12.51
CA GLU A 90 7.68 1.39 -12.83
C GLU A 90 7.39 2.63 -11.97
N LEU A 91 8.43 3.17 -11.36
CA LEU A 91 8.43 4.42 -10.62
C LEU A 91 9.44 5.36 -11.25
N ILE A 92 9.00 6.55 -11.65
CA ILE A 92 9.87 7.61 -12.18
C ILE A 92 9.51 8.91 -11.48
N GLY A 93 10.51 9.64 -10.99
CA GLY A 93 10.25 10.95 -10.41
C GLY A 93 11.18 11.32 -9.29
N SER A 94 10.87 12.44 -8.67
CA SER A 94 11.57 13.01 -7.53
C SER A 94 10.62 13.91 -6.73
N ASP A 95 11.03 14.27 -5.53
CA ASP A 95 10.26 15.20 -4.68
C ASP A 95 10.00 16.58 -5.33
N CYS A 96 10.81 16.95 -6.32
CA CYS A 96 10.67 18.24 -6.99
C CYS A 96 9.72 18.21 -8.20
N GLU A 97 9.66 17.07 -8.88
CA GLU A 97 8.90 16.93 -10.12
C GLU A 97 7.62 16.12 -9.94
N GLY A 98 7.45 15.46 -8.78
CA GLY A 98 6.42 14.48 -8.54
C GLY A 98 6.86 13.10 -9.00
N PHE A 99 5.96 12.12 -8.80
CA PHE A 99 6.21 10.70 -9.03
C PHE A 99 5.15 10.11 -9.94
N ALA A 100 5.59 9.64 -11.11
CA ALA A 100 4.77 8.83 -12.00
C ALA A 100 4.96 7.35 -11.65
N GLN A 101 3.86 6.63 -11.48
CA GLN A 101 3.85 5.19 -11.28
C GLN A 101 3.05 4.54 -12.41
N ASN A 102 3.63 3.53 -13.03
CA ASN A 102 2.95 2.66 -13.99
C ASN A 102 2.95 1.23 -13.42
N PHE A 103 1.76 0.66 -13.32
CA PHE A 103 1.56 -0.70 -12.85
C PHE A 103 0.76 -1.48 -13.88
N ARG A 104 1.21 -2.69 -14.20
CA ARG A 104 0.43 -3.66 -14.94
C ARG A 104 0.56 -5.03 -14.31
N GLN A 105 -0.57 -5.66 -14.06
CA GLN A 105 -0.65 -7.03 -13.62
C GLN A 105 -1.49 -7.82 -14.64
N ILE A 106 -0.94 -8.93 -15.11
CA ILE A 106 -1.72 -9.95 -15.81
C ILE A 106 -1.64 -11.22 -15.00
N ILE A 107 -2.79 -11.80 -14.66
CA ILE A 107 -2.86 -13.03 -13.90
C ILE A 107 -3.94 -13.96 -14.45
N GLU A 108 -3.60 -15.23 -14.61
CA GLU A 108 -4.54 -16.32 -14.83
C GLU A 108 -4.85 -16.97 -13.49
N LEU A 109 -6.13 -17.06 -13.18
CA LEU A 109 -6.66 -17.81 -12.04
C LEU A 109 -7.52 -18.97 -12.55
N ARG A 110 -7.34 -20.16 -11.98
CA ARG A 110 -8.20 -21.30 -12.24
C ARG A 110 -8.54 -22.01 -10.93
N GLY A 111 -9.80 -22.38 -10.79
CA GLY A 111 -10.32 -23.16 -9.68
C GLY A 111 -11.60 -23.88 -10.09
N ALA A 112 -12.01 -24.88 -9.31
CA ALA A 112 -13.14 -25.75 -9.64
C ALA A 112 -14.44 -24.95 -9.84
N GLU A 113 -14.72 -23.99 -8.99
CA GLU A 113 -15.93 -23.14 -9.05
C GLU A 113 -15.73 -21.89 -9.91
N LEU A 114 -14.52 -21.34 -9.95
CA LEU A 114 -14.19 -20.12 -10.67
C LEU A 114 -14.09 -20.32 -12.19
N GLY A 115 -13.77 -21.55 -12.62
CA GLY A 115 -13.31 -21.81 -13.98
C GLY A 115 -11.93 -21.23 -14.24
N SER A 116 -11.62 -20.86 -15.49
CA SER A 116 -10.38 -20.16 -15.86
C SER A 116 -10.69 -18.70 -16.18
N ARG A 117 -9.98 -17.78 -15.54
CA ARG A 117 -10.11 -16.33 -15.75
C ARG A 117 -8.74 -15.70 -15.93
N VAL A 118 -8.64 -14.78 -16.88
CA VAL A 118 -7.49 -13.90 -17.03
C VAL A 118 -7.93 -12.47 -16.66
N ILE A 119 -7.13 -11.83 -15.81
CA ILE A 119 -7.35 -10.47 -15.35
C ILE A 119 -6.13 -9.65 -15.76
N ASP A 120 -6.33 -8.56 -16.52
CA ASP A 120 -5.31 -7.59 -16.92
C ASP A 120 -5.67 -6.25 -16.27
N THR A 121 -4.95 -5.89 -15.21
CA THR A 121 -5.11 -4.62 -14.50
C THR A 121 -3.98 -3.68 -14.88
N ARG A 122 -4.32 -2.46 -15.24
CA ARG A 122 -3.39 -1.37 -15.55
C ARG A 122 -3.73 -0.18 -14.69
N SER A 123 -2.72 0.41 -14.09
CA SER A 123 -2.86 1.67 -13.36
C SER A 123 -1.72 2.60 -13.68
N THR A 124 -2.08 3.84 -13.88
CA THR A 124 -1.14 4.95 -14.00
C THR A 124 -1.52 6.00 -12.98
N THR A 125 -0.58 6.39 -12.12
CA THR A 125 -0.79 7.46 -11.17
C THR A 125 0.32 8.49 -11.28
N PHE A 126 -0.01 9.75 -10.97
CA PHE A 126 0.95 10.81 -10.77
C PHE A 126 0.66 11.48 -9.43
N GLU A 127 1.62 11.39 -8.52
CA GLU A 127 1.59 12.01 -7.21
C GLU A 127 2.49 13.25 -7.20
N GLU A 128 1.94 14.41 -6.83
CA GLU A 128 2.69 15.66 -6.69
C GLU A 128 3.83 15.47 -5.67
N GLY A 129 5.02 16.04 -5.93
CA GLY A 129 6.19 15.82 -5.10
C GLY A 129 6.10 16.32 -3.67
N ASP A 130 5.17 17.23 -3.40
CA ASP A 130 4.80 17.70 -2.06
C ASP A 130 3.68 16.88 -1.42
N GLY A 131 3.17 15.86 -2.10
CA GLY A 131 2.08 15.00 -1.64
C GLY A 131 0.71 15.69 -1.62
N SER A 132 0.55 16.86 -2.26
CA SER A 132 -0.70 17.62 -2.25
C SER A 132 -1.78 17.06 -3.16
N GLY A 133 -1.41 16.31 -4.19
CA GLY A 133 -2.34 15.82 -5.21
C GLY A 133 -1.95 14.46 -5.78
N LEU A 134 -2.97 13.71 -6.22
CA LEU A 134 -2.85 12.45 -6.93
C LEU A 134 -3.78 12.45 -8.14
N THR A 135 -3.25 12.22 -9.34
CA THR A 135 -4.03 11.92 -10.54
C THR A 135 -3.93 10.44 -10.81
N PHE A 136 -5.03 9.80 -11.19
CA PHE A 136 -5.07 8.35 -11.40
C PHE A 136 -5.91 7.96 -12.62
N SER A 137 -5.51 6.88 -13.26
CA SER A 137 -6.24 6.19 -14.32
C SER A 137 -6.04 4.69 -14.16
N ASN A 138 -7.13 3.98 -13.92
CA ASN A 138 -7.13 2.54 -13.72
C ASN A 138 -8.02 1.87 -14.76
N ARG A 139 -7.57 0.73 -15.29
CA ARG A 139 -8.33 -0.10 -16.21
C ARG A 139 -8.16 -1.56 -15.86
N THR A 140 -9.27 -2.26 -15.74
CA THR A 140 -9.29 -3.71 -15.54
C THR A 140 -10.08 -4.39 -16.63
N GLU A 141 -9.47 -5.39 -17.25
CA GLU A 141 -10.06 -6.26 -18.25
C GLU A 141 -10.10 -7.67 -17.67
N THR A 142 -11.26 -8.28 -17.65
CA THR A 142 -11.46 -9.65 -17.18
C THR A 142 -12.07 -10.47 -18.30
N SER A 143 -11.61 -11.71 -18.49
CA SER A 143 -12.27 -12.65 -19.40
C SER A 143 -13.75 -12.72 -19.09
N PHE A 144 -14.60 -12.50 -20.09
CA PHE A 144 -16.07 -12.59 -19.99
C PHE A 144 -16.78 -11.43 -19.27
N SER A 145 -16.10 -10.35 -18.92
CA SER A 145 -16.72 -9.15 -18.36
C SER A 145 -16.37 -7.91 -19.19
N PRO A 146 -17.22 -6.89 -19.22
CA PRO A 146 -16.86 -5.61 -19.81
C PRO A 146 -15.61 -5.04 -19.13
N SER A 147 -14.80 -4.30 -19.88
CA SER A 147 -13.67 -3.58 -19.32
C SER A 147 -14.16 -2.46 -18.41
N GLU A 148 -13.52 -2.29 -17.28
CA GLU A 148 -13.81 -1.22 -16.34
C GLU A 148 -12.67 -0.21 -16.36
N GLN A 149 -13.04 1.08 -16.29
CA GLN A 149 -12.09 2.18 -16.26
C GLN A 149 -12.52 3.21 -15.23
N THR A 150 -11.57 3.65 -14.44
CA THR A 150 -11.76 4.68 -13.43
C THR A 150 -10.67 5.73 -13.56
N ASP A 151 -11.07 6.97 -13.80
CA ASP A 151 -10.17 8.11 -13.93
C ASP A 151 -10.55 9.20 -12.94
N GLY A 152 -9.57 9.88 -12.39
CA GLY A 152 -9.87 10.96 -11.46
C GLY A 152 -8.63 11.65 -10.90
N ARG A 153 -8.90 12.54 -9.96
CA ARG A 153 -7.89 13.29 -9.22
C ARG A 153 -8.31 13.45 -7.75
N ALA A 154 -7.38 13.26 -6.84
CA ALA A 154 -7.52 13.63 -5.43
C ALA A 154 -6.64 14.84 -5.11
N GLN A 155 -7.13 15.71 -4.24
CA GLN A 155 -6.44 16.92 -3.80
C GLN A 155 -6.57 17.04 -2.28
N LYS A 156 -5.46 17.25 -1.57
CA LYS A 156 -5.48 17.56 -0.14
C LYS A 156 -5.78 19.04 0.10
N LEU A 157 -6.70 19.31 1.00
CA LEU A 157 -7.16 20.65 1.38
C LEU A 157 -7.15 20.72 2.91
N GLU A 158 -6.05 21.22 3.48
CA GLU A 158 -5.85 21.28 4.95
C GLU A 158 -6.05 19.91 5.63
N GLN A 159 -7.21 19.69 6.27
CA GLN A 159 -7.56 18.44 6.97
C GLN A 159 -8.54 17.56 6.19
N LYS A 160 -8.67 17.79 4.89
CA LYS A 160 -9.56 17.05 4.01
C LYS A 160 -8.84 16.54 2.79
N VAL A 161 -9.40 15.52 2.16
CA VAL A 161 -9.08 15.14 0.80
C VAL A 161 -10.36 15.23 -0.03
N ALA A 162 -10.30 15.93 -1.16
CA ALA A 162 -11.37 15.99 -2.15
C ALA A 162 -10.98 15.09 -3.33
N ILE A 163 -11.83 14.13 -3.66
CA ILE A 163 -11.65 13.17 -4.76
C ILE A 163 -12.70 13.51 -5.82
N LYS A 164 -12.23 13.71 -7.04
CA LYS A 164 -13.08 13.96 -8.21
C LYS A 164 -12.83 12.86 -9.24
N THR A 165 -13.83 12.04 -9.50
CA THR A 165 -13.81 11.09 -10.62
C THR A 165 -14.37 11.71 -11.89
N THR A 166 -13.88 11.23 -13.03
CA THR A 166 -14.36 11.62 -14.36
C THR A 166 -14.88 10.42 -15.15
N SER A 167 -14.48 9.22 -14.80
CA SER A 167 -14.92 7.94 -15.34
C SER A 167 -15.07 6.93 -14.20
N PRO A 168 -16.03 5.98 -14.25
CA PRO A 168 -17.12 5.83 -15.22
C PRO A 168 -18.20 6.89 -15.07
N THR A 169 -18.30 7.53 -13.91
CA THR A 169 -19.24 8.61 -13.61
C THR A 169 -18.53 9.78 -12.97
N GLN A 170 -19.03 10.99 -13.23
CA GLN A 170 -18.52 12.16 -12.55
C GLN A 170 -19.07 12.20 -11.11
N ALA A 171 -18.17 12.23 -10.13
CA ALA A 171 -18.51 12.38 -8.72
C ALA A 171 -17.47 13.27 -8.03
N VAL A 172 -17.88 13.89 -6.92
CA VAL A 172 -16.98 14.59 -6.01
C VAL A 172 -17.28 14.09 -4.61
N ILE A 173 -16.27 13.56 -3.94
CA ILE A 173 -16.37 13.05 -2.58
C ILE A 173 -15.31 13.75 -1.74
N GLU A 174 -15.66 14.14 -0.53
CA GLU A 174 -14.73 14.71 0.45
C GLU A 174 -14.67 13.82 1.69
N TYR A 175 -13.46 13.57 2.15
CA TYR A 175 -13.19 12.91 3.43
C TYR A 175 -12.51 13.91 4.36
N SER A 176 -13.05 14.07 5.58
CA SER A 176 -12.46 14.89 6.64
C SER A 176 -11.44 14.06 7.44
N GLU A 177 -10.42 13.58 6.74
CA GLU A 177 -9.41 12.64 7.23
C GLU A 177 -8.01 13.05 6.74
N VAL A 178 -7.00 12.67 7.50
CA VAL A 178 -5.61 12.73 7.05
C VAL A 178 -5.33 11.49 6.21
N VAL A 179 -5.20 11.68 4.91
CA VAL A 179 -5.03 10.61 3.93
C VAL A 179 -3.63 10.67 3.34
N LEU A 180 -2.98 9.52 3.22
CA LEU A 180 -1.71 9.38 2.52
C LEU A 180 -1.96 8.90 1.08
N PHE A 181 -1.18 9.42 0.14
CA PHE A 181 -1.08 8.88 -1.20
C PHE A 181 0.02 7.79 -1.26
N PRO A 182 0.11 7.01 -2.33
CA PRO A 182 0.98 5.82 -2.37
C PRO A 182 2.45 6.09 -2.05
N ILE A 183 3.06 7.11 -2.63
CA ILE A 183 4.49 7.43 -2.39
C ILE A 183 4.69 7.94 -0.96
N GLU A 184 3.80 8.80 -0.51
CA GLU A 184 3.83 9.31 0.86
C GLU A 184 3.67 8.17 1.88
N HIS A 185 2.78 7.20 1.62
CA HIS A 185 2.61 6.02 2.47
C HIS A 185 3.91 5.19 2.56
N TYR A 186 4.56 4.93 1.42
CA TYR A 186 5.85 4.24 1.40
C TYR A 186 6.95 5.03 2.10
N ALA A 187 7.00 6.35 1.89
CA ALA A 187 7.95 7.22 2.60
C ALA A 187 7.73 7.12 4.11
N LYS A 188 6.47 7.11 4.56
CA LYS A 188 6.13 7.02 5.99
C LYS A 188 6.47 5.67 6.59
N LEU A 189 6.31 4.57 5.84
CA LEU A 189 6.75 3.23 6.25
C LEU A 189 8.27 3.19 6.44
N ILE A 190 9.04 3.70 5.48
CA ILE A 190 10.50 3.75 5.55
C ILE A 190 10.96 4.64 6.69
N GLU A 191 10.40 5.84 6.84
CA GLU A 191 10.68 6.74 7.95
C GLU A 191 10.45 6.05 9.29
N THR A 192 9.26 5.43 9.47
CA THR A 192 8.92 4.69 10.69
C THR A 192 9.92 3.58 10.97
N ALA A 193 10.32 2.82 9.95
CA ALA A 193 11.28 1.73 10.05
C ALA A 193 12.70 2.23 10.44
N VAL A 194 13.17 3.32 9.83
CA VAL A 194 14.46 3.94 10.11
C VAL A 194 14.55 4.43 11.55
N PHE A 195 13.46 4.98 12.09
CA PHE A 195 13.38 5.41 13.50
C PHE A 195 13.09 4.26 14.48
N GLY A 196 13.03 3.00 14.02
CA GLY A 196 12.83 1.83 14.86
C GLY A 196 11.37 1.61 15.27
N GLY A 197 10.43 2.33 14.66
CA GLY A 197 9.00 2.08 14.81
C GLY A 197 8.61 0.71 14.24
N LYS A 198 7.63 0.07 14.86
CA LYS A 198 7.22 -1.30 14.51
C LYS A 198 5.85 -1.39 13.87
N THR A 199 5.08 -0.34 13.94
CA THR A 199 3.72 -0.29 13.37
C THR A 199 3.42 1.08 12.79
N LEU A 200 2.56 1.10 11.77
CA LEU A 200 2.02 2.31 11.20
C LEU A 200 0.54 2.08 10.86
N ASN A 201 -0.34 2.96 11.37
CA ASN A 201 -1.72 3.06 10.94
C ASN A 201 -1.85 4.24 9.98
N ALA A 202 -2.52 4.06 8.87
CA ALA A 202 -2.75 5.13 7.91
C ALA A 202 -4.03 4.90 7.12
N LYS A 203 -4.71 6.00 6.76
CA LYS A 203 -5.71 5.99 5.70
C LYS A 203 -5.02 6.26 4.39
N VAL A 204 -5.24 5.42 3.40
CA VAL A 204 -4.57 5.48 2.10
C VAL A 204 -5.60 5.63 1.00
N PHE A 205 -5.32 6.52 0.06
CA PHE A 205 -6.05 6.64 -1.19
C PHE A 205 -5.09 6.50 -2.37
N ASP A 206 -5.37 5.58 -3.27
CA ASP A 206 -4.52 5.30 -4.44
C ASP A 206 -5.29 5.31 -5.76
N GLY A 207 -6.58 5.68 -5.70
CA GLY A 207 -7.46 5.72 -6.86
C GLY A 207 -7.92 4.36 -7.37
N SER A 208 -7.64 3.26 -6.66
CA SER A 208 -8.10 1.91 -7.02
C SER A 208 -9.62 1.75 -6.83
N GLN A 209 -10.12 0.56 -7.13
CA GLN A 209 -11.54 0.22 -7.04
C GLN A 209 -12.41 1.14 -7.91
N ASP A 210 -13.40 1.77 -7.28
CA ASP A 210 -14.32 2.73 -7.91
C ASP A 210 -13.72 4.16 -8.04
N GLY A 211 -12.47 4.35 -7.61
CA GLY A 211 -11.78 5.64 -7.60
C GLY A 211 -12.25 6.61 -6.52
N THR A 212 -13.03 6.13 -5.55
CA THR A 212 -13.55 6.96 -4.45
C THR A 212 -13.25 6.39 -3.07
N THR A 213 -13.02 5.08 -2.97
CA THR A 213 -12.84 4.37 -1.70
C THR A 213 -11.48 4.62 -1.06
N LEU A 214 -11.48 4.86 0.25
CA LEU A 214 -10.27 4.86 1.09
C LEU A 214 -10.02 3.46 1.65
N SER A 215 -8.75 3.15 1.89
CA SER A 215 -8.35 1.99 2.68
C SER A 215 -7.83 2.42 4.05
N ASP A 216 -8.34 1.83 5.12
CA ASP A 216 -7.65 1.83 6.41
C ASP A 216 -6.53 0.79 6.35
N THR A 217 -5.31 1.17 6.70
CA THR A 217 -4.16 0.27 6.67
C THR A 217 -3.52 0.12 8.03
N PHE A 218 -3.13 -1.11 8.34
CA PHE A 218 -2.31 -1.43 9.50
C PHE A 218 -1.04 -2.13 9.04
N ALA A 219 0.09 -1.46 9.21
CA ALA A 219 1.39 -2.03 8.87
C ALA A 219 2.15 -2.50 10.10
N VAL A 220 2.77 -3.67 9.99
CA VAL A 220 3.76 -4.22 10.94
C VAL A 220 5.12 -4.24 10.26
N ILE A 221 6.12 -3.67 10.91
CA ILE A 221 7.48 -3.51 10.43
C ILE A 221 8.40 -4.39 11.25
N GLY A 222 9.05 -5.34 10.61
CA GLY A 222 10.01 -6.23 11.25
C GLY A 222 11.39 -5.58 11.46
N PRO A 223 12.35 -6.31 12.06
CA PRO A 223 13.70 -5.79 12.27
C PRO A 223 14.43 -5.55 10.94
N PRO A 224 15.37 -4.58 10.89
CA PRO A 224 16.13 -4.32 9.69
C PRO A 224 17.01 -5.52 9.32
N ILE A 225 17.03 -5.85 8.04
CA ILE A 225 17.92 -6.84 7.43
C ILE A 225 19.04 -6.07 6.74
N LYS A 226 20.28 -6.28 7.19
CA LYS A 226 21.49 -5.67 6.62
C LYS A 226 22.46 -6.75 6.16
N ASN A 227 23.23 -6.46 5.14
CA ASN A 227 24.32 -7.33 4.67
C ASN A 227 23.92 -8.79 4.41
N ALA A 228 22.67 -9.06 4.15
CA ALA A 228 22.21 -10.39 3.78
C ALA A 228 22.53 -10.63 2.30
N ALA A 229 23.11 -11.78 2.00
CA ALA A 229 23.33 -12.19 0.62
C ALA A 229 21.98 -12.23 -0.12
N PHE A 230 21.96 -11.63 -1.29
CA PHE A 230 20.82 -11.79 -2.21
C PHE A 230 21.31 -12.43 -3.51
N GLU A 231 20.35 -12.73 -4.33
CA GLU A 231 20.61 -13.17 -5.71
C GLU A 231 21.16 -12.00 -6.53
N HIS A 232 22.48 -11.84 -6.56
CA HIS A 232 23.18 -10.73 -7.24
C HIS A 232 22.92 -10.64 -8.75
N ASN A 233 22.31 -11.65 -9.34
CA ASN A 233 21.88 -11.63 -10.73
C ASN A 233 20.71 -10.69 -11.02
N ILE A 234 19.96 -10.27 -9.98
CA ILE A 234 18.81 -9.36 -10.10
C ILE A 234 19.12 -8.01 -9.44
N LEU A 235 19.60 -8.06 -8.19
CA LEU A 235 20.02 -6.88 -7.45
C LEU A 235 21.53 -6.72 -7.59
N ASN A 236 21.96 -5.56 -8.06
CA ASN A 236 23.40 -5.27 -8.18
C ASN A 236 24.02 -4.89 -6.83
N ALA A 237 25.35 -4.75 -6.80
CA ALA A 237 26.10 -4.45 -5.56
C ALA A 237 25.70 -3.14 -4.87
N SER A 238 24.96 -2.23 -5.54
CA SER A 238 24.46 -1.02 -4.89
C SER A 238 23.40 -1.28 -3.81
N PHE A 239 22.79 -2.47 -3.81
CA PHE A 239 21.82 -2.88 -2.79
C PHE A 239 22.45 -3.50 -1.54
N ASP A 240 23.75 -3.88 -1.58
CA ASP A 240 24.42 -4.59 -0.48
C ASP A 240 24.48 -3.75 0.81
N GLN A 241 24.58 -2.43 0.67
CA GLN A 241 24.67 -1.50 1.79
C GLN A 241 23.32 -0.94 2.25
N LEU A 242 22.25 -1.19 1.48
CA LEU A 242 20.92 -0.68 1.82
C LEU A 242 20.29 -1.48 2.94
N SER A 243 19.66 -0.76 3.86
CA SER A 243 18.76 -1.38 4.83
C SER A 243 17.46 -1.76 4.14
N ARG A 244 16.87 -2.89 4.55
CA ARG A 244 15.51 -3.28 4.17
C ARG A 244 14.78 -3.87 5.36
N TRP A 245 13.48 -3.79 5.32
CA TRP A 245 12.61 -4.30 6.38
C TRP A 245 11.55 -5.22 5.80
N PRO A 246 11.27 -6.36 6.47
CA PRO A 246 10.08 -7.14 6.19
C PRO A 246 8.88 -6.33 6.70
N ILE A 247 7.92 -6.09 5.81
CA ILE A 247 6.73 -5.31 6.09
C ILE A 247 5.51 -6.16 5.77
N THR A 248 4.52 -6.10 6.65
CA THR A 248 3.19 -6.65 6.45
C THR A 248 2.21 -5.51 6.52
N ILE A 249 1.35 -5.35 5.51
CA ILE A 249 0.28 -4.35 5.51
C ILE A 249 -1.06 -5.07 5.33
N SER A 250 -1.96 -4.89 6.29
CA SER A 250 -3.36 -5.31 6.17
C SER A 250 -4.19 -4.13 5.68
N TYR A 251 -5.05 -4.38 4.70
CA TYR A 251 -5.93 -3.39 4.08
C TYR A 251 -7.37 -3.69 4.44
N PHE A 252 -8.07 -2.68 4.93
CA PHE A 252 -9.48 -2.76 5.31
C PHE A 252 -10.27 -1.72 4.51
N ASP A 253 -11.48 -2.05 4.10
CA ASP A 253 -12.38 -1.07 3.51
C ASP A 253 -12.77 -0.03 4.58
N TYR A 254 -12.44 1.23 4.33
CA TYR A 254 -12.79 2.33 5.23
C TYR A 254 -14.31 2.46 5.46
N ALA A 255 -15.12 2.10 4.46
CA ALA A 255 -16.57 2.17 4.56
C ALA A 255 -17.19 1.01 5.34
N ASP A 256 -16.52 -0.14 5.41
CA ASP A 256 -16.99 -1.30 6.17
C ASP A 256 -16.45 -1.33 7.61
N THR A 257 -17.07 -0.52 8.47
CA THR A 257 -16.70 -0.46 9.90
C THR A 257 -17.06 -1.71 10.70
N LYS A 258 -17.67 -2.73 10.09
CA LYS A 258 -18.12 -3.96 10.76
C LYS A 258 -17.18 -5.14 10.50
N SER A 259 -16.43 -5.10 9.43
CA SER A 259 -15.46 -6.16 9.13
C SER A 259 -14.22 -6.01 10.03
N GLU A 260 -13.92 -7.06 10.79
CA GLU A 260 -12.67 -7.19 11.55
C GLU A 260 -11.58 -7.88 10.72
N GLN A 261 -11.92 -8.37 9.53
CA GLN A 261 -10.99 -9.04 8.64
C GLN A 261 -10.51 -8.09 7.54
N PRO A 262 -9.21 -8.08 7.24
CA PRO A 262 -8.71 -7.32 6.12
C PRO A 262 -9.22 -7.91 4.80
N GLU A 263 -9.45 -7.06 3.83
CA GLU A 263 -9.78 -7.47 2.47
C GLU A 263 -8.62 -8.26 1.85
N TYR A 264 -7.40 -7.83 2.13
CA TYR A 264 -6.19 -8.59 1.82
C TYR A 264 -5.02 -8.11 2.70
N THR A 265 -4.00 -8.94 2.75
CA THR A 265 -2.75 -8.62 3.45
C THR A 265 -1.59 -8.78 2.48
N MET A 266 -0.70 -7.78 2.45
CA MET A 266 0.49 -7.79 1.63
C MET A 266 1.73 -7.92 2.50
N PHE A 267 2.63 -8.86 2.14
CA PHE A 267 3.93 -9.07 2.75
C PHE A 267 5.00 -8.75 1.71
N PHE A 268 6.05 -8.04 2.10
CA PHE A 268 7.20 -7.76 1.23
C PHE A 268 8.41 -7.31 2.04
N GLU A 269 9.58 -7.35 1.43
CA GLU A 269 10.76 -6.66 1.93
C GLU A 269 10.89 -5.32 1.21
N LEU A 270 10.94 -4.21 1.98
CA LEU A 270 11.08 -2.86 1.46
C LEU A 270 12.47 -2.32 1.75
N PHE A 271 13.20 -1.97 0.70
CA PHE A 271 14.47 -1.26 0.81
C PHE A 271 14.27 0.22 1.11
N GLU A 272 15.25 0.84 1.76
CA GLU A 272 15.23 2.27 2.11
C GLU A 272 15.13 3.21 0.89
N ASN A 273 15.42 2.71 -0.30
CA ASN A 273 15.28 3.44 -1.57
C ASN A 273 13.93 3.19 -2.28
N GLY A 274 12.98 2.50 -1.64
CA GLY A 274 11.64 2.25 -2.15
C GLY A 274 11.47 1.01 -3.03
N VAL A 275 12.54 0.29 -3.35
CA VAL A 275 12.44 -0.98 -4.09
C VAL A 275 11.86 -2.06 -3.18
N ALA A 276 10.92 -2.85 -3.70
CA ALA A 276 10.32 -3.98 -2.98
C ALA A 276 10.71 -5.32 -3.60
N ARG A 277 10.75 -6.38 -2.77
CA ARG A 277 10.96 -7.77 -3.20
C ARG A 277 10.19 -8.74 -2.33
N ASN A 278 10.20 -10.03 -2.70
CA ASN A 278 9.57 -11.11 -1.93
C ASN A 278 8.10 -10.81 -1.60
N LEU A 279 7.33 -10.47 -2.64
CA LEU A 279 5.92 -10.14 -2.47
C LEU A 279 5.12 -11.40 -2.13
N ARG A 280 4.18 -11.27 -1.21
CA ARG A 280 3.11 -12.25 -0.98
C ARG A 280 1.82 -11.50 -0.72
N LEU A 281 0.79 -11.87 -1.43
CA LEU A 281 -0.54 -11.30 -1.36
C LEU A 281 -1.47 -12.36 -0.82
N ASP A 282 -2.05 -12.12 0.34
CA ASP A 282 -2.97 -13.02 1.02
C ASP A 282 -4.38 -12.47 0.96
N PHE A 283 -5.28 -13.18 0.31
CA PHE A 283 -6.68 -12.82 0.11
C PHE A 283 -7.64 -13.61 1.04
N GLY A 284 -7.14 -14.18 2.12
CA GLY A 284 -7.93 -15.02 3.00
C GLY A 284 -8.02 -16.45 2.46
N ASP A 285 -8.69 -16.68 1.34
CA ASP A 285 -8.93 -18.02 0.78
C ASP A 285 -7.73 -18.56 -0.02
N PHE A 286 -6.87 -17.70 -0.55
CA PHE A 286 -5.67 -18.07 -1.27
C PHE A 286 -4.58 -17.01 -1.14
N SER A 287 -3.36 -17.38 -1.47
CA SER A 287 -2.24 -16.43 -1.50
C SER A 287 -1.47 -16.56 -2.80
N ILE A 288 -0.88 -15.44 -3.24
CA ILE A 288 -0.04 -15.34 -4.43
C ILE A 288 1.36 -14.88 -3.99
N ILE A 289 2.38 -15.57 -4.50
CA ILE A 289 3.78 -15.18 -4.33
C ILE A 289 4.21 -14.38 -5.57
N GLY A 290 4.91 -13.27 -5.36
CA GLY A 290 5.51 -12.45 -6.41
C GLY A 290 7.02 -12.45 -6.28
N ASN A 291 7.70 -13.19 -7.14
CA ASN A 291 9.14 -13.31 -7.17
C ASN A 291 9.74 -12.24 -8.08
N LEU A 292 10.64 -11.40 -7.54
CA LEU A 292 11.36 -10.40 -8.33
C LEU A 292 12.20 -11.12 -9.40
N LYS A 293 11.91 -10.86 -10.67
CA LYS A 293 12.55 -11.50 -11.82
C LYS A 293 13.57 -10.59 -12.51
N ALA A 294 13.28 -9.29 -12.55
CA ALA A 294 14.15 -8.30 -13.13
C ALA A 294 13.99 -6.95 -12.42
N LEU A 295 15.07 -6.22 -12.30
CA LEU A 295 15.12 -4.86 -11.80
C LEU A 295 16.03 -4.01 -12.69
N GLU A 296 15.49 -2.91 -13.18
CA GLU A 296 16.20 -1.90 -13.94
C GLU A 296 16.15 -0.58 -13.17
N LEU A 297 17.31 -0.01 -12.86
CA LEU A 297 17.40 1.32 -12.27
C LEU A 297 17.36 2.36 -13.38
N ILE A 298 16.42 3.30 -13.26
CA ILE A 298 16.22 4.39 -14.20
C ILE A 298 16.88 5.65 -13.62
N LYS A 299 17.42 6.50 -14.47
CA LYS A 299 18.00 7.76 -14.01
C LYS A 299 16.92 8.63 -13.37
N THR A 300 17.05 8.87 -12.07
CA THR A 300 16.14 9.75 -11.34
C THR A 300 16.37 11.20 -11.79
N PRO A 301 15.31 11.96 -12.10
CA PRO A 301 15.41 13.39 -12.36
C PRO A 301 16.08 14.10 -11.18
N LYS A 302 17.00 15.01 -11.45
CA LYS A 302 17.64 15.80 -10.41
C LYS A 302 16.80 17.03 -10.10
N CYS A 303 16.62 17.31 -8.81
CA CYS A 303 16.08 18.58 -8.38
C CYS A 303 17.05 19.70 -8.76
N ASP A 304 16.67 20.56 -9.69
CA ASP A 304 17.41 21.79 -9.91
C ASP A 304 17.18 22.73 -8.72
N ALA A 305 18.26 23.15 -8.05
CA ALA A 305 18.22 24.00 -6.86
C ALA A 305 17.67 25.42 -7.12
N LYS A 306 16.95 25.61 -8.22
CA LYS A 306 16.37 26.89 -8.65
C LYS A 306 14.95 26.71 -9.17
N ARG A 307 14.00 26.64 -8.26
CA ARG A 307 12.64 27.14 -8.49
C ARG A 307 12.03 27.59 -7.17
#